data_afb8d84e36610e8db220061df8988e8e
#
_entry.id   afb8d84e36610e8db220061df8988e8e
#
_cell.length_a   1.000
_cell.length_b   1.000
_cell.length_c   1.000
_cell.angle_alpha   90.00
_cell.angle_beta   90.00
_cell.angle_gamma   90.00
#
_symmetry.space_group_name_H-M   'P 1'
#
loop_
_entity.id
_entity.type
_entity.pdbx_description
1 polymer ?
#
loop_
_entity_poly.entity_id
_entity_poly.type
_entity_poly.pdbx_seq_one_letter_code
_entity_poly.pdbx_strand_id
1 'polypeptide(L)'
;MVGQRPLCHAETVPEGTGTRAMFKANPTVLRRTLEQLEQAVRDHEHWLENVLRTIVCRLPCSPVDLAGDAHRHCRFGQWYYGRASTELRDQSLFVAMASEHEILHRIAARVLREAVGHGTLARESFDELMGTGARLRLALDTLRHEIQGSLRDSDVLTGAYGRAQLLPELRERRELARRHVQHCCIAFMDLDHLKTINDTHGHAVGDLILTGAIEYVMQHLRPYDKI
;
A
#
# COMPACT_ATOMS: atom_id res chain seq x y z
N MET A 1 13.30 62.50 -14.12
CA MET A 1 12.43 61.37 -14.49
C MET A 1 13.12 60.07 -14.12
N VAL A 2 12.72 59.52 -13.01
CA VAL A 2 13.37 58.30 -12.46
C VAL A 2 12.40 57.15 -12.76
N GLY A 3 12.84 56.23 -13.61
CA GLY A 3 12.04 55.06 -14.00
C GLY A 3 12.00 54.02 -12.89
N GLN A 4 10.82 53.72 -12.41
CA GLN A 4 10.56 52.61 -11.52
C GLN A 4 10.60 51.28 -12.30
N ARG A 5 11.47 50.35 -11.88
CA ARG A 5 11.45 48.95 -12.33
C ARG A 5 10.33 48.22 -11.61
N PRO A 6 9.56 47.32 -12.26
CA PRO A 6 8.58 46.48 -11.57
C PRO A 6 9.30 45.39 -10.77
N LEU A 7 8.83 45.19 -9.55
CA LEU A 7 9.21 44.11 -8.65
C LEU A 7 8.78 42.77 -9.24
N CYS A 8 9.74 41.85 -9.33
CA CYS A 8 9.48 40.44 -9.66
C CYS A 8 8.51 39.85 -8.64
N HIS A 9 7.38 39.37 -9.13
CA HIS A 9 6.52 38.49 -8.37
C HIS A 9 7.28 37.20 -8.11
N ALA A 10 7.53 36.91 -6.82
CA ALA A 10 7.98 35.61 -6.40
C ALA A 10 6.84 34.60 -6.70
N GLU A 11 7.07 33.73 -7.66
CA GLU A 11 6.24 32.55 -7.86
C GLU A 11 6.32 31.71 -6.59
N THR A 12 5.22 31.63 -5.87
CA THR A 12 5.03 30.71 -4.77
C THR A 12 5.08 29.29 -5.35
N VAL A 13 6.17 28.61 -5.08
CA VAL A 13 6.30 27.15 -5.26
C VAL A 13 5.11 26.51 -4.53
N PRO A 14 4.29 25.68 -5.16
CA PRO A 14 3.24 24.97 -4.46
C PRO A 14 3.90 24.07 -3.42
N GLU A 15 3.64 24.36 -2.14
CA GLU A 15 4.00 23.48 -1.03
C GLU A 15 3.47 22.09 -1.35
N GLY A 16 4.39 21.11 -1.23
CA GLY A 16 4.16 19.73 -1.62
C GLY A 16 2.81 19.22 -1.16
N THR A 17 2.10 18.60 -2.07
CA THR A 17 0.92 17.78 -1.81
C THR A 17 1.27 16.78 -0.73
N GLY A 18 0.91 17.10 0.50
CA GLY A 18 1.05 16.18 1.63
C GLY A 18 0.41 14.86 1.23
N THR A 19 1.17 13.79 1.29
CA THR A 19 0.74 12.43 0.99
C THR A 19 -0.48 12.15 1.86
N ARG A 20 -1.65 12.21 1.24
CA ARG A 20 -2.92 11.90 1.90
C ARG A 20 -2.82 10.45 2.35
N ALA A 21 -2.93 10.18 3.64
CA ALA A 21 -2.96 8.81 4.16
C ALA A 21 -4.06 8.04 3.41
N MET A 22 -3.65 7.16 2.49
CA MET A 22 -4.54 6.55 1.50
C MET A 22 -5.34 5.39 2.11
N PHE A 23 -4.83 4.82 3.21
CA PHE A 23 -5.46 3.69 3.87
C PHE A 23 -6.14 4.12 5.18
N LYS A 24 -7.46 3.94 5.24
CA LYS A 24 -8.28 4.19 6.43
C LYS A 24 -8.47 2.94 7.30
N ALA A 25 -7.58 1.95 7.20
CA ALA A 25 -7.71 0.68 7.88
C ALA A 25 -6.97 0.68 9.22
N ASN A 26 -7.42 -0.19 10.13
CA ASN A 26 -6.77 -0.46 11.39
C ASN A 26 -5.30 -0.87 11.16
N PRO A 27 -4.32 -0.35 11.92
CA PRO A 27 -2.90 -0.68 11.78
C PRO A 27 -2.58 -2.18 11.85
N THR A 28 -3.31 -2.96 12.63
CA THR A 28 -3.15 -4.43 12.66
C THR A 28 -3.50 -5.05 11.31
N VAL A 29 -4.56 -4.57 10.66
CA VAL A 29 -4.95 -5.00 9.32
C VAL A 29 -3.91 -4.58 8.30
N LEU A 30 -3.40 -3.34 8.39
CA LEU A 30 -2.38 -2.83 7.49
C LEU A 30 -1.05 -3.59 7.61
N ARG A 31 -0.61 -3.94 8.83
CA ARG A 31 0.60 -4.77 9.04
C ARG A 31 0.45 -6.14 8.39
N ARG A 32 -0.67 -6.82 8.64
CA ARG A 32 -0.96 -8.11 8.01
C ARG A 32 -1.03 -8.01 6.49
N THR A 33 -1.62 -6.93 5.98
CA THR A 33 -1.71 -6.64 4.55
C THR A 33 -0.32 -6.41 3.95
N LEU A 34 0.55 -5.67 4.65
CA LEU A 34 1.94 -5.45 4.24
C LEU A 34 2.72 -6.76 4.17
N GLU A 35 2.64 -7.61 5.19
CA GLU A 35 3.28 -8.93 5.20
C GLU A 35 2.82 -9.81 4.03
N GLN A 36 1.52 -9.82 3.74
CA GLN A 36 0.95 -10.55 2.62
C GLN A 36 1.42 -10.00 1.27
N LEU A 37 1.47 -8.68 1.13
CA LEU A 37 1.97 -8.01 -0.07
C LEU A 37 3.45 -8.34 -0.30
N GLU A 38 4.28 -8.24 0.73
CA GLU A 38 5.70 -8.58 0.64
C GLU A 38 5.93 -10.04 0.26
N GLN A 39 5.12 -10.96 0.81
CA GLN A 39 5.19 -12.36 0.42
C GLN A 39 4.77 -12.55 -1.04
N ALA A 40 3.70 -11.89 -1.48
CA ALA A 40 3.23 -11.95 -2.85
C ALA A 40 4.27 -11.40 -3.85
N VAL A 41 4.99 -10.33 -3.48
CA VAL A 41 6.10 -9.78 -4.27
C VAL A 41 7.21 -10.82 -4.42
N ARG A 42 7.67 -11.42 -3.32
CA ARG A 42 8.72 -12.45 -3.36
C ARG A 42 8.32 -13.65 -4.21
N ASP A 43 7.08 -14.12 -4.06
CA ASP A 43 6.56 -15.25 -4.84
C ASP A 43 6.53 -14.92 -6.34
N HIS A 44 6.21 -13.69 -6.70
CA HIS A 44 6.19 -13.25 -8.09
C HIS A 44 7.59 -13.08 -8.69
N GLU A 45 8.54 -12.53 -7.92
CA GLU A 45 9.94 -12.44 -8.31
C GLU A 45 10.52 -13.83 -8.59
N HIS A 46 10.27 -14.78 -7.70
CA HIS A 46 10.70 -16.17 -7.87
C HIS A 46 10.07 -16.83 -9.13
N TRP A 47 8.80 -16.52 -9.41
CA TRP A 47 8.15 -16.98 -10.65
C TRP A 47 8.87 -16.42 -11.88
N LEU A 48 9.17 -15.11 -11.92
CA LEU A 48 9.88 -14.50 -13.05
C LEU A 48 11.30 -15.07 -13.22
N GLU A 49 12.02 -15.31 -12.13
CA GLU A 49 13.31 -16.00 -12.16
C GLU A 49 13.20 -17.40 -12.77
N ASN A 50 12.15 -18.16 -12.46
CA ASN A 50 11.91 -19.49 -13.03
C ASN A 50 11.58 -19.40 -14.55
N VAL A 51 10.82 -18.40 -14.97
CA VAL A 51 10.58 -18.13 -16.39
C VAL A 51 11.91 -17.87 -17.12
N LEU A 52 12.76 -16.98 -16.57
CA LEU A 52 14.08 -16.69 -17.15
C LEU A 52 14.99 -17.90 -17.15
N ARG A 53 15.01 -18.69 -16.09
CA ARG A 53 15.77 -19.93 -16.00
C ARG A 53 15.31 -20.95 -17.07
N THR A 54 14.00 -21.07 -17.27
CA THR A 54 13.43 -21.94 -18.30
C THR A 54 13.92 -21.55 -19.68
N ILE A 55 13.96 -20.25 -20.00
CA ILE A 55 14.44 -19.72 -21.27
C ILE A 55 15.96 -19.97 -21.44
N VAL A 56 16.74 -19.56 -20.45
CA VAL A 56 18.21 -19.62 -20.51
C VAL A 56 18.74 -21.06 -20.53
N CYS A 57 18.18 -21.92 -19.67
CA CYS A 57 18.60 -23.33 -19.55
C CYS A 57 17.84 -24.26 -20.50
N ARG A 58 16.95 -23.74 -21.35
CA ARG A 58 16.13 -24.52 -22.30
C ARG A 58 15.36 -25.65 -21.62
N LEU A 59 14.76 -25.34 -20.47
CA LEU A 59 13.99 -26.32 -19.71
C LEU A 59 12.57 -26.47 -20.32
N PRO A 60 11.88 -27.57 -20.04
CA PRO A 60 10.48 -27.73 -20.43
C PRO A 60 9.61 -26.64 -19.81
N CYS A 61 8.75 -26.01 -20.62
CA CYS A 61 7.81 -25.02 -20.14
C CYS A 61 6.70 -25.67 -19.31
N SER A 62 6.33 -25.04 -18.20
CA SER A 62 5.16 -25.44 -17.43
C SER A 62 3.89 -25.16 -18.23
N PRO A 63 2.96 -26.13 -18.37
CA PRO A 63 1.67 -25.90 -19.02
C PRO A 63 0.87 -24.76 -18.36
N VAL A 64 1.03 -24.57 -17.05
CA VAL A 64 0.36 -23.51 -16.29
C VAL A 64 0.83 -22.13 -16.76
N ASP A 65 2.13 -21.95 -17.03
CA ASP A 65 2.68 -20.67 -17.48
C ASP A 65 2.29 -20.34 -18.94
N LEU A 66 1.86 -21.34 -19.70
CA LEU A 66 1.38 -21.17 -21.08
C LEU A 66 -0.14 -20.96 -21.19
N ALA A 67 -0.87 -21.14 -20.09
CA ALA A 67 -2.32 -20.99 -20.05
C ALA A 67 -2.73 -19.50 -20.16
N GLY A 68 -3.90 -19.24 -20.74
CA GLY A 68 -4.42 -17.88 -20.92
C GLY A 68 -4.76 -17.18 -19.59
N ASP A 69 -5.01 -17.96 -18.56
CA ASP A 69 -5.33 -17.51 -17.20
C ASP A 69 -4.18 -17.75 -16.19
N ALA A 70 -2.95 -17.95 -16.67
CA ALA A 70 -1.75 -18.19 -15.88
C ALA A 70 -1.59 -17.18 -14.73
N HIS A 71 -1.94 -15.91 -14.97
CA HIS A 71 -1.90 -14.85 -13.97
C HIS A 71 -2.78 -15.12 -12.75
N ARG A 72 -3.81 -15.97 -12.84
CA ARG A 72 -4.68 -16.36 -11.71
C ARG A 72 -4.10 -17.52 -10.90
N HIS A 73 -3.28 -18.33 -11.53
CA HIS A 73 -2.72 -19.55 -10.95
C HIS A 73 -1.37 -19.37 -10.29
N CYS A 74 -0.65 -18.29 -10.58
CA CYS A 74 0.57 -17.96 -9.83
C CYS A 74 0.23 -17.57 -8.39
N ARG A 75 1.20 -17.69 -7.46
CA ARG A 75 0.98 -17.41 -6.04
C ARG A 75 0.53 -15.98 -5.79
N PHE A 76 1.08 -15.02 -6.54
CA PHE A 76 0.63 -13.63 -6.51
C PHE A 76 -0.84 -13.51 -6.93
N GLY A 77 -1.24 -14.14 -8.03
CA GLY A 77 -2.62 -14.12 -8.50
C GLY A 77 -3.60 -14.74 -7.51
N GLN A 78 -3.24 -15.89 -6.90
CA GLN A 78 -4.05 -16.51 -5.85
C GLN A 78 -4.26 -15.59 -4.64
N TRP A 79 -3.24 -14.83 -4.25
CA TRP A 79 -3.38 -13.80 -3.24
C TRP A 79 -4.23 -12.64 -3.72
N TYR A 80 -3.92 -12.07 -4.88
CA TYR A 80 -4.59 -10.91 -5.45
C TYR A 80 -6.11 -11.12 -5.60
N TYR A 81 -6.51 -12.21 -6.24
CA TYR A 81 -7.92 -12.50 -6.53
C TYR A 81 -8.67 -13.16 -5.36
N GLY A 82 -7.98 -13.82 -4.45
CA GLY A 82 -8.61 -14.61 -3.39
C GLY A 82 -8.44 -14.06 -1.97
N ARG A 83 -7.22 -13.66 -1.60
CA ARG A 83 -6.88 -13.39 -0.19
C ARG A 83 -6.57 -11.93 0.14
N ALA A 84 -6.46 -11.06 -0.88
CA ALA A 84 -6.21 -9.65 -0.65
C ALA A 84 -7.34 -9.04 0.18
N SER A 85 -6.96 -8.17 1.13
CA SER A 85 -7.92 -7.53 2.02
C SER A 85 -8.87 -6.61 1.26
N THR A 86 -10.05 -6.38 1.81
CA THR A 86 -11.07 -5.49 1.22
C THR A 86 -10.55 -4.07 1.08
N GLU A 87 -9.75 -3.62 2.05
CA GLU A 87 -9.16 -2.28 2.07
C GLU A 87 -8.21 -2.04 0.90
N LEU A 88 -7.52 -3.09 0.40
CA LEU A 88 -6.69 -3.00 -0.79
C LEU A 88 -7.53 -2.96 -2.07
N ARG A 89 -8.59 -3.73 -2.15
CA ARG A 89 -9.38 -3.91 -3.37
C ARG A 89 -10.01 -2.62 -3.88
N ASP A 90 -10.26 -1.67 -2.98
CA ASP A 90 -10.83 -0.35 -3.30
C ASP A 90 -9.76 0.68 -3.71
N GLN A 91 -8.47 0.32 -3.65
CA GLN A 91 -7.38 1.22 -4.02
C GLN A 91 -7.14 1.20 -5.53
N SER A 92 -7.11 2.38 -6.14
CA SER A 92 -6.90 2.53 -7.59
C SER A 92 -5.58 1.91 -8.06
N LEU A 93 -4.51 2.02 -7.27
CA LEU A 93 -3.22 1.40 -7.53
C LEU A 93 -3.30 -0.13 -7.52
N PHE A 94 -4.02 -0.70 -6.55
CA PHE A 94 -4.24 -2.14 -6.46
C PHE A 94 -5.02 -2.65 -7.67
N VAL A 95 -6.08 -1.95 -8.06
CA VAL A 95 -6.88 -2.30 -9.25
C VAL A 95 -6.04 -2.23 -10.53
N ALA A 96 -5.21 -1.18 -10.69
CA ALA A 96 -4.34 -1.02 -11.86
C ALA A 96 -3.29 -2.15 -11.99
N MET A 97 -2.80 -2.70 -10.87
CA MET A 97 -1.85 -3.81 -10.89
C MET A 97 -2.38 -5.09 -11.55
N ALA A 98 -3.70 -5.34 -11.54
CA ALA A 98 -4.29 -6.51 -12.18
C ALA A 98 -3.95 -6.58 -13.66
N SER A 99 -4.10 -5.47 -14.36
CA SER A 99 -3.85 -5.37 -15.80
C SER A 99 -2.37 -5.56 -16.12
N GLU A 100 -1.45 -4.92 -15.38
CA GLU A 100 -0.01 -5.10 -15.58
C GLU A 100 0.43 -6.54 -15.29
N HIS A 101 -0.12 -7.17 -14.27
CA HIS A 101 0.16 -8.56 -13.93
C HIS A 101 -0.34 -9.54 -15.00
N GLU A 102 -1.55 -9.34 -15.52
CA GLU A 102 -2.09 -10.13 -16.61
C GLU A 102 -1.24 -9.98 -17.90
N ILE A 103 -0.89 -8.73 -18.25
CA ILE A 103 -0.04 -8.42 -19.39
C ILE A 103 1.30 -9.13 -19.26
N LEU A 104 1.93 -9.10 -18.10
CA LEU A 104 3.22 -9.74 -17.85
C LEU A 104 3.16 -11.26 -18.07
N HIS A 105 2.14 -11.95 -17.55
CA HIS A 105 1.95 -13.37 -17.76
C HIS A 105 1.71 -13.71 -19.25
N ARG A 106 0.94 -12.89 -19.95
CA ARG A 106 0.69 -13.06 -21.39
C ARG A 106 1.97 -12.90 -22.24
N ILE A 107 2.80 -11.90 -21.88
CA ILE A 107 4.12 -11.72 -22.52
C ILE A 107 5.03 -12.89 -22.19
N ALA A 108 5.10 -13.34 -20.94
CA ALA A 108 5.91 -14.48 -20.53
C ALA A 108 5.51 -15.76 -21.31
N ALA A 109 4.23 -16.05 -21.44
CA ALA A 109 3.74 -17.18 -22.20
C ALA A 109 4.14 -17.10 -23.70
N ARG A 110 4.12 -15.92 -24.30
CA ARG A 110 4.59 -15.70 -25.68
C ARG A 110 6.09 -15.94 -25.79
N VAL A 111 6.87 -15.34 -24.90
CA VAL A 111 8.34 -15.47 -24.86
C VAL A 111 8.78 -16.92 -24.64
N LEU A 112 8.11 -17.65 -23.76
CA LEU A 112 8.38 -19.08 -23.55
C LEU A 112 8.11 -19.90 -24.82
N ARG A 113 7.01 -19.66 -25.56
CA ARG A 113 6.72 -20.33 -26.82
C ARG A 113 7.76 -20.01 -27.91
N GLU A 114 8.18 -18.74 -28.00
CA GLU A 114 9.21 -18.29 -28.93
C GLU A 114 10.54 -18.99 -28.66
N ALA A 115 10.98 -19.00 -27.39
CA ALA A 115 12.23 -19.63 -26.98
C ALA A 115 12.27 -21.13 -27.25
N VAL A 116 11.12 -21.84 -27.06
CA VAL A 116 11.02 -23.28 -27.36
C VAL A 116 10.94 -23.54 -28.88
N GLY A 117 10.19 -22.72 -29.63
CA GLY A 117 9.97 -22.92 -31.05
C GLY A 117 11.18 -22.59 -31.93
N HIS A 118 11.89 -21.53 -31.60
CA HIS A 118 12.99 -21.02 -32.43
C HIS A 118 14.40 -21.24 -31.83
N GLY A 119 14.48 -21.71 -30.58
CA GLY A 119 15.75 -21.93 -29.87
C GLY A 119 16.51 -20.63 -29.50
N THR A 120 15.99 -19.50 -29.91
CA THR A 120 16.53 -18.13 -29.62
C THR A 120 15.37 -17.22 -29.30
N LEU A 121 15.63 -16.25 -28.44
CA LEU A 121 14.67 -15.21 -28.06
C LEU A 121 15.06 -13.90 -28.73
N ALA A 122 14.11 -13.20 -29.36
CA ALA A 122 14.34 -11.87 -29.88
C ALA A 122 14.60 -10.89 -28.72
N ARG A 123 15.53 -9.96 -28.94
CA ARG A 123 15.89 -8.93 -27.94
C ARG A 123 14.66 -8.13 -27.53
N GLU A 124 13.85 -7.74 -28.49
CA GLU A 124 12.63 -6.94 -28.28
C GLU A 124 11.63 -7.66 -27.36
N SER A 125 11.47 -8.98 -27.54
CA SER A 125 10.60 -9.81 -26.70
C SER A 125 11.13 -9.90 -25.26
N PHE A 126 12.45 -9.98 -25.10
CA PHE A 126 13.09 -9.95 -23.79
C PHE A 126 12.91 -8.59 -23.10
N ASP A 127 13.20 -7.50 -23.83
CA ASP A 127 13.09 -6.12 -23.31
C ASP A 127 11.64 -5.81 -22.90
N GLU A 128 10.64 -6.30 -23.65
CA GLU A 128 9.23 -6.15 -23.31
C GLU A 128 8.85 -6.92 -22.03
N LEU A 129 9.33 -8.15 -21.86
CA LEU A 129 9.12 -8.94 -20.66
C LEU A 129 9.69 -8.23 -19.43
N MET A 130 10.96 -7.81 -19.53
CA MET A 130 11.66 -7.14 -18.42
C MET A 130 11.05 -5.78 -18.09
N GLY A 131 10.68 -5.00 -19.13
CA GLY A 131 10.04 -3.69 -18.96
C GLY A 131 8.68 -3.80 -18.29
N THR A 132 7.89 -4.82 -18.64
CA THR A 132 6.58 -5.05 -17.99
C THR A 132 6.74 -5.53 -16.55
N GLY A 133 7.71 -6.42 -16.29
CA GLY A 133 8.06 -6.81 -14.92
C GLY A 133 8.51 -5.62 -14.05
N ALA A 134 9.29 -4.70 -14.61
CA ALA A 134 9.73 -3.49 -13.91
C ALA A 134 8.54 -2.55 -13.57
N ARG A 135 7.56 -2.40 -14.48
CA ARG A 135 6.36 -1.59 -14.19
C ARG A 135 5.52 -2.19 -13.08
N LEU A 136 5.29 -3.50 -13.09
CA LEU A 136 4.56 -4.18 -12.01
C LEU A 136 5.29 -4.03 -10.68
N ARG A 137 6.63 -4.22 -10.66
CA ARG A 137 7.44 -4.02 -9.44
C ARG A 137 7.30 -2.61 -8.91
N LEU A 138 7.38 -1.59 -9.76
CA LEU A 138 7.22 -0.18 -9.36
C LEU A 138 5.86 0.07 -8.72
N ALA A 139 4.78 -0.48 -9.30
CA ALA A 139 3.43 -0.35 -8.74
C ALA A 139 3.31 -1.03 -7.36
N LEU A 140 3.92 -2.20 -7.20
CA LEU A 140 3.97 -2.94 -5.92
C LEU A 140 4.78 -2.18 -4.86
N ASP A 141 5.93 -1.63 -5.25
CA ASP A 141 6.78 -0.82 -4.35
C ASP A 141 6.06 0.47 -3.92
N THR A 142 5.34 1.11 -4.83
CA THR A 142 4.53 2.30 -4.51
C THR A 142 3.47 1.95 -3.48
N LEU A 143 2.69 0.88 -3.71
CA LEU A 143 1.67 0.42 -2.76
C LEU A 143 2.26 0.08 -1.39
N ARG A 144 3.42 -0.61 -1.37
CA ARG A 144 4.15 -0.91 -0.14
C ARG A 144 4.51 0.35 0.64
N HIS A 145 5.06 1.36 -0.05
CA HIS A 145 5.44 2.64 0.56
C HIS A 145 4.23 3.39 1.14
N GLU A 146 3.09 3.35 0.46
CA GLU A 146 1.86 3.97 0.95
C GLU A 146 1.33 3.30 2.21
N ILE A 147 1.32 1.95 2.25
CA ILE A 147 0.95 1.19 3.45
C ILE A 147 1.92 1.49 4.59
N GLN A 148 3.24 1.48 4.32
CA GLN A 148 4.26 1.80 5.33
C GLN A 148 4.14 3.24 5.83
N GLY A 149 3.84 4.19 4.94
CA GLY A 149 3.56 5.58 5.31
C GLY A 149 2.40 5.67 6.29
N SER A 150 1.28 5.01 5.97
CA SER A 150 0.11 4.95 6.83
C SER A 150 0.40 4.30 8.19
N LEU A 151 1.29 3.29 8.23
CA LEU A 151 1.70 2.64 9.48
C LEU A 151 2.64 3.50 10.34
N ARG A 152 3.54 4.28 9.72
CA ARG A 152 4.48 5.16 10.45
C ARG A 152 3.76 6.29 11.19
N ASP A 153 2.66 6.73 10.64
CA ASP A 153 1.88 7.84 11.18
C ASP A 153 0.94 7.41 12.32
N SER A 154 0.76 6.10 12.52
CA SER A 154 -0.07 5.55 13.60
C SER A 154 0.77 5.25 14.84
N ASP A 155 0.16 5.38 16.02
CA ASP A 155 0.78 4.95 17.28
C ASP A 155 1.08 3.44 17.26
N VAL A 156 2.33 3.09 17.57
CA VAL A 156 2.82 1.70 17.42
C VAL A 156 2.13 0.75 18.38
N LEU A 157 1.76 1.22 19.58
CA LEU A 157 1.15 0.42 20.63
C LEU A 157 -0.36 0.24 20.41
N THR A 158 -1.05 1.35 20.17
CA THR A 158 -2.52 1.37 20.19
C THR A 158 -3.14 1.36 18.80
N GLY A 159 -2.37 1.75 17.78
CA GLY A 159 -2.87 1.92 16.44
C GLY A 159 -3.70 3.19 16.23
N ALA A 160 -3.85 4.04 17.24
CA ALA A 160 -4.50 5.33 17.12
C ALA A 160 -3.75 6.24 16.15
N TYR A 161 -4.41 7.26 15.62
CA TYR A 161 -3.79 8.25 14.75
C TYR A 161 -2.67 8.98 15.48
N GLY A 162 -1.47 8.91 14.93
CA GLY A 162 -0.37 9.74 15.38
C GLY A 162 -0.62 11.23 15.08
N ARG A 163 0.15 12.10 15.74
CA ARG A 163 0.02 13.54 15.55
C ARG A 163 0.16 13.99 14.09
N ALA A 164 1.02 13.32 13.34
CA ALA A 164 1.26 13.62 11.92
C ALA A 164 0.02 13.36 11.04
N GLN A 165 -0.74 12.32 11.36
CA GLN A 165 -1.99 11.98 10.69
C GLN A 165 -3.18 12.85 11.14
N LEU A 166 -3.27 13.09 12.45
CA LEU A 166 -4.42 13.76 13.05
C LEU A 166 -4.52 15.23 12.63
N LEU A 167 -3.40 15.95 12.57
CA LEU A 167 -3.41 17.39 12.28
C LEU A 167 -3.96 17.76 10.88
N PRO A 168 -3.57 17.10 9.79
CA PRO A 168 -4.18 17.30 8.47
C PRO A 168 -5.67 16.99 8.46
N GLU A 169 -6.10 15.89 9.09
CA GLU A 169 -7.51 15.51 9.19
C GLU A 169 -8.32 16.57 9.94
N LEU A 170 -7.81 17.08 11.05
CA LEU A 170 -8.46 18.17 11.79
C LEU A 170 -8.58 19.47 10.97
N ARG A 171 -7.59 19.79 10.16
CA ARG A 171 -7.65 20.95 9.27
C ARG A 171 -8.73 20.78 8.22
N GLU A 172 -8.81 19.63 7.58
CA GLU A 172 -9.85 19.31 6.59
C GLU A 172 -11.24 19.39 7.23
N ARG A 173 -11.44 18.76 8.39
CA ARG A 173 -12.72 18.80 9.12
C ARG A 173 -13.12 20.23 9.53
N ARG A 174 -12.16 21.03 9.96
CA ARG A 174 -12.42 22.44 10.26
C ARG A 174 -12.91 23.22 9.05
N GLU A 175 -12.31 23.01 7.88
CA GLU A 175 -12.75 23.71 6.67
C GLU A 175 -14.14 23.25 6.22
N LEU A 176 -14.48 21.97 6.33
CA LEU A 176 -15.82 21.46 6.05
C LEU A 176 -16.86 22.01 7.03
N ALA A 177 -16.52 22.12 8.30
CA ALA A 177 -17.38 22.71 9.33
C ALA A 177 -17.61 24.22 9.06
N ARG A 178 -16.57 24.97 8.68
CA ARG A 178 -16.70 26.40 8.31
C ARG A 178 -17.61 26.62 7.11
N ARG A 179 -17.68 25.67 6.18
CA ARG A 179 -18.58 25.71 5.02
C ARG A 179 -19.97 25.17 5.31
N HIS A 180 -20.28 24.87 6.57
CA HIS A 180 -21.55 24.27 6.99
C HIS A 180 -21.91 22.93 6.29
N VAL A 181 -20.90 22.23 5.77
CA VAL A 181 -21.08 20.93 5.11
C VAL A 181 -21.22 19.80 6.13
N GLN A 182 -20.46 19.90 7.24
CA GLN A 182 -20.46 18.89 8.31
C GLN A 182 -20.24 19.55 9.67
N HIS A 183 -20.75 18.89 10.73
CA HIS A 183 -20.41 19.23 12.11
C HIS A 183 -19.25 18.37 12.56
N CYS A 184 -18.31 18.94 13.35
CA CYS A 184 -17.18 18.24 13.91
C CYS A 184 -17.11 18.53 15.41
N CYS A 185 -16.92 17.47 16.21
CA CYS A 185 -16.63 17.56 17.63
C CYS A 185 -15.25 16.95 17.90
N ILE A 186 -14.52 17.51 18.86
CA ILE A 186 -13.25 16.98 19.35
C ILE A 186 -13.46 16.56 20.79
N ALA A 187 -13.12 15.31 21.12
CA ALA A 187 -13.13 14.79 22.48
C ALA A 187 -11.70 14.49 22.91
N PHE A 188 -11.36 14.87 24.12
CA PHE A 188 -10.14 14.46 24.80
C PHE A 188 -10.49 13.39 25.81
N MET A 189 -9.76 12.30 25.80
CA MET A 189 -9.91 11.19 26.72
C MET A 189 -8.59 10.91 27.41
N ASP A 190 -8.65 10.56 28.67
CA ASP A 190 -7.50 10.15 29.46
C ASP A 190 -7.87 8.94 30.32
N LEU A 191 -6.88 8.09 30.63
CA LEU A 191 -7.07 6.94 31.50
C LEU A 191 -6.67 7.29 32.93
N ASP A 192 -7.65 7.34 33.82
CA ASP A 192 -7.41 7.59 35.23
C ASP A 192 -6.52 6.48 35.83
N HIS A 193 -5.58 6.91 36.68
CA HIS A 193 -4.70 6.03 37.43
C HIS A 193 -3.77 5.10 36.62
N LEU A 194 -3.56 5.33 35.31
CA LEU A 194 -2.65 4.51 34.49
C LEU A 194 -1.25 4.44 35.09
N LYS A 195 -0.76 5.55 35.66
CA LYS A 195 0.54 5.56 36.36
C LYS A 195 0.55 4.59 37.55
N THR A 196 -0.48 4.56 38.38
CA THR A 196 -0.57 3.64 39.52
C THR A 196 -0.57 2.18 39.06
N ILE A 197 -1.24 1.89 37.95
CA ILE A 197 -1.26 0.55 37.35
C ILE A 197 0.16 0.16 36.89
N ASN A 198 0.85 1.07 36.19
CA ASN A 198 2.24 0.85 35.75
C ASN A 198 3.18 0.59 36.93
N ASP A 199 3.05 1.40 37.99
CA ASP A 199 3.90 1.30 39.17
C ASP A 199 3.62 -0.01 39.96
N THR A 200 2.40 -0.51 39.93
CA THR A 200 1.98 -1.72 40.68
C THR A 200 2.17 -3.01 39.88
N HIS A 201 1.88 -2.99 38.59
CA HIS A 201 1.80 -4.19 37.74
C HIS A 201 2.80 -4.21 36.60
N GLY A 202 3.59 -3.15 36.43
CA GLY A 202 4.57 -2.98 35.37
C GLY A 202 3.97 -2.43 34.06
N HIS A 203 4.85 -1.87 33.23
CA HIS A 203 4.46 -1.21 31.97
C HIS A 203 3.74 -2.14 31.00
N ALA A 204 4.08 -3.43 30.97
CA ALA A 204 3.41 -4.39 30.09
C ALA A 204 1.90 -4.50 30.36
N VAL A 205 1.48 -4.40 31.62
CA VAL A 205 0.06 -4.39 32.00
C VAL A 205 -0.58 -3.06 31.62
N GLY A 206 0.12 -1.94 31.83
CA GLY A 206 -0.36 -0.63 31.41
C GLY A 206 -0.56 -0.55 29.89
N ASP A 207 0.36 -1.11 29.12
CA ASP A 207 0.27 -1.21 27.65
C ASP A 207 -0.95 -2.02 27.21
N LEU A 208 -1.24 -3.15 27.88
CA LEU A 208 -2.43 -3.94 27.61
C LEU A 208 -3.72 -3.17 27.90
N ILE A 209 -3.75 -2.42 29.00
CA ILE A 209 -4.92 -1.58 29.38
C ILE A 209 -5.12 -0.46 28.36
N LEU A 210 -4.03 0.22 27.96
CA LEU A 210 -4.09 1.29 26.99
C LEU A 210 -4.59 0.78 25.63
N THR A 211 -4.05 -0.35 25.17
CA THR A 211 -4.47 -0.99 23.92
C THR A 211 -5.93 -1.41 23.98
N GLY A 212 -6.35 -2.08 25.07
CA GLY A 212 -7.74 -2.50 25.25
C GLY A 212 -8.73 -1.33 25.32
N ALA A 213 -8.35 -0.23 25.96
CA ALA A 213 -9.18 0.97 26.01
C ALA A 213 -9.38 1.60 24.62
N ILE A 214 -8.30 1.71 23.84
CA ILE A 214 -8.37 2.23 22.46
C ILE A 214 -9.20 1.29 21.56
N GLU A 215 -8.98 -0.02 21.65
CA GLU A 215 -9.78 -1.00 20.91
C GLU A 215 -11.27 -0.91 21.25
N TYR A 216 -11.59 -0.77 22.55
CA TYR A 216 -12.97 -0.58 22.98
C TYR A 216 -13.60 0.68 22.39
N VAL A 217 -12.89 1.81 22.43
CA VAL A 217 -13.36 3.06 21.82
C VAL A 217 -13.57 2.89 20.32
N MET A 218 -12.58 2.31 19.62
CA MET A 218 -12.66 2.08 18.15
C MET A 218 -13.89 1.25 17.75
N GLN A 219 -14.27 0.24 18.53
CA GLN A 219 -15.45 -0.60 18.28
C GLN A 219 -16.77 0.17 18.38
N HIS A 220 -16.79 1.29 19.13
CA HIS A 220 -17.97 2.13 19.34
C HIS A 220 -17.99 3.40 18.48
N LEU A 221 -16.92 3.68 17.76
CA LEU A 221 -16.86 4.79 16.83
C LEU A 221 -17.60 4.46 15.52
N ARG A 222 -18.16 5.49 14.90
CA ARG A 222 -18.73 5.37 13.56
C ARG A 222 -17.59 5.26 12.53
N PRO A 223 -17.85 4.74 11.31
CA PRO A 223 -16.83 4.60 10.27
C PRO A 223 -16.10 5.89 9.91
N TYR A 224 -16.69 7.04 10.20
CA TYR A 224 -16.12 8.37 9.89
C TYR A 224 -15.40 9.04 11.06
N ASP A 225 -15.56 8.51 12.28
CA ASP A 225 -14.89 9.02 13.47
C ASP A 225 -13.44 8.54 13.51
N LYS A 226 -12.57 9.30 14.19
CA LYS A 226 -11.13 9.04 14.25
C LYS A 226 -10.66 9.15 15.70
N ILE A 227 -9.74 8.28 16.09
CA ILE A 227 -9.05 8.30 17.37
C ILE A 227 -7.55 8.15 17.15
#